data_c35bf2da57cebe07fb0410d0410a682e
#
_entry.id   c35bf2da57cebe07fb0410d0410a682e
#
_cell.length_a   1.000
_cell.length_b   1.000
_cell.length_c   1.000
_cell.angle_alpha   90.00
_cell.angle_beta   90.00
_cell.angle_gamma   90.00
#
_symmetry.space_group_name_H-M   'P 1'
#
loop_
_entity.id
_entity.type
_entity.pdbx_description
1 polymer ?
#
loop_
_entity_poly.entity_id
_entity_poly.type
_entity_poly.pdbx_seq_one_letter_code
_entity_poly.pdbx_strand_id
1 'polypeptide(L)'
;NDVARMKSGPLLGLPVELCLIAANRQADVSAAMTASDAIAIAYQTTDDISDAECDIAVGGLNFLALVQGEMASRAHAARQHAADFARSAITIAKNLPDGSGDGLVALAEKFVPVLEIGEAA
;
A
#
# COMPACT_ATOMS: atom_id res chain seq x y z
N ASN A 1 -4.45 -9.83 3.98
CA ASN A 1 -3.85 -8.55 4.35
C ASN A 1 -3.10 -8.55 5.69
N ASP A 2 -3.40 -9.51 6.58
CA ASP A 2 -2.64 -9.64 7.83
C ASP A 2 -1.17 -9.99 7.56
N VAL A 3 -0.90 -10.79 6.54
CA VAL A 3 0.47 -11.14 6.14
C VAL A 3 1.23 -9.90 5.67
N ALA A 4 0.62 -9.06 4.84
CA ALA A 4 1.25 -7.82 4.35
C ALA A 4 1.55 -6.87 5.50
N ARG A 5 0.61 -6.71 6.40
CA ARG A 5 0.73 -5.86 7.59
C ARG A 5 1.86 -6.34 8.50
N MET A 6 1.92 -7.64 8.76
CA MET A 6 2.96 -8.24 9.61
C MET A 6 4.34 -8.21 8.97
N LYS A 7 4.40 -8.28 7.64
CA LYS A 7 5.65 -8.35 6.88
C LYS A 7 6.34 -6.99 6.75
N SER A 8 5.59 -5.95 6.46
CA SER A 8 6.15 -4.63 6.09
C SER A 8 5.73 -3.49 7.02
N GLY A 9 4.56 -3.59 7.67
CA GLY A 9 4.04 -2.53 8.52
C GLY A 9 4.99 -2.10 9.63
N PRO A 10 5.52 -3.03 10.46
CA PRO A 10 6.44 -2.66 11.54
C PRO A 10 7.70 -1.98 11.05
N LEU A 11 8.26 -2.43 9.93
CA LEU A 11 9.47 -1.85 9.37
C LEU A 11 9.25 -0.42 8.89
N LEU A 12 8.12 -0.15 8.23
CA LEU A 12 7.77 1.19 7.75
C LEU A 12 7.45 2.15 8.89
N GLY A 13 6.79 1.65 9.93
CA GLY A 13 6.33 2.48 11.04
C GLY A 13 7.39 2.75 12.11
N LEU A 14 8.38 1.89 12.25
CA LEU A 14 9.33 1.96 13.35
C LEU A 14 10.04 3.32 13.49
N PRO A 15 10.57 3.95 12.43
CA PRO A 15 11.21 5.25 12.58
C PRO A 15 10.27 6.32 13.11
N VAL A 16 9.02 6.34 12.63
CA VAL A 16 8.01 7.32 13.07
C VAL A 16 7.62 7.06 14.51
N GLU A 17 7.39 5.81 14.87
CA GLU A 17 7.05 5.41 16.24
C GLU A 17 8.13 5.81 17.23
N LEU A 18 9.40 5.59 16.89
CA LEU A 18 10.52 5.98 17.74
C LEU A 18 10.59 7.50 17.92
N CYS A 19 10.37 8.25 16.85
CA CYS A 19 10.33 9.72 16.95
C CYS A 19 9.19 10.21 17.83
N LEU A 20 8.01 9.60 17.72
CA LEU A 20 6.85 9.97 18.56
C LEU A 20 7.10 9.65 20.03
N ILE A 21 7.69 8.50 20.31
CA ILE A 21 8.06 8.11 21.69
C ILE A 21 9.09 9.07 22.26
N ALA A 22 10.14 9.40 21.49
CA ALA A 22 11.17 10.32 21.90
C ALA A 22 10.65 11.74 22.18
N ALA A 23 9.63 12.16 21.41
CA ALA A 23 8.95 13.45 21.59
C ALA A 23 7.85 13.42 22.67
N ASN A 24 7.72 12.31 23.39
CA ASN A 24 6.69 12.11 24.41
C ASN A 24 5.25 12.19 23.84
N ARG A 25 5.07 11.63 22.63
CA ARG A 25 3.80 11.65 21.91
C ARG A 25 3.28 10.22 21.68
N GLN A 26 3.31 9.38 22.72
CA GLN A 26 2.90 7.98 22.64
C GLN A 26 1.44 7.80 22.20
N ALA A 27 0.58 8.77 22.48
CA ALA A 27 -0.82 8.72 22.04
C ALA A 27 -0.97 8.68 20.51
N ASP A 28 0.03 9.18 19.77
CA ASP A 28 0.00 9.23 18.31
C ASP A 28 0.61 7.98 17.64
N VAL A 29 1.24 7.09 18.41
CA VAL A 29 1.87 5.87 17.87
C VAL A 29 0.86 4.96 17.18
N SER A 30 -0.34 4.82 17.74
CA SER A 30 -1.39 4.00 17.15
C SER A 30 -1.79 4.49 15.74
N ALA A 31 -1.91 5.79 15.55
CA ALA A 31 -2.21 6.39 14.25
C ALA A 31 -1.07 6.14 13.25
N ALA A 32 0.18 6.28 13.70
CA ALA A 32 1.36 6.00 12.87
C ALA A 32 1.40 4.54 12.43
N MET A 33 1.08 3.60 13.32
CA MET A 33 0.99 2.18 13.01
C MET A 33 -0.11 1.91 11.98
N THR A 34 -1.27 2.52 12.14
CA THR A 34 -2.39 2.36 11.20
C THR A 34 -2.01 2.85 9.80
N ALA A 35 -1.36 4.01 9.71
CA ALA A 35 -0.88 4.55 8.45
C ALA A 35 0.16 3.63 7.80
N SER A 36 1.11 3.14 8.57
CA SER A 36 2.17 2.26 8.10
C SER A 36 1.62 0.92 7.60
N ASP A 37 0.65 0.35 8.31
CA ASP A 37 -0.02 -0.88 7.91
C ASP A 37 -0.78 -0.69 6.58
N ALA A 38 -1.45 0.45 6.41
CA ALA A 38 -2.16 0.77 5.17
C ALA A 38 -1.20 0.88 3.98
N ILE A 39 -0.04 1.51 4.17
CA ILE A 39 1.01 1.59 3.14
C ILE A 39 1.55 0.20 2.81
N ALA A 40 1.77 -0.64 3.82
CA ALA A 40 2.26 -2.00 3.63
C ALA A 40 1.29 -2.83 2.79
N ILE A 41 -0.02 -2.70 3.05
CA ILE A 41 -1.06 -3.36 2.26
C ILE A 41 -1.03 -2.88 0.81
N ALA A 42 -0.95 -1.56 0.59
CA ALA A 42 -0.88 -0.99 -0.76
C ALA A 42 0.36 -1.48 -1.51
N TYR A 43 1.51 -1.48 -0.87
CA TYR A 43 2.76 -1.97 -1.44
C TYR A 43 2.67 -3.46 -1.82
N GLN A 44 2.23 -4.30 -0.88
CA GLN A 44 2.16 -5.74 -1.11
C GLN A 44 1.15 -6.09 -2.22
N THR A 45 0.03 -5.38 -2.27
CA THR A 45 -0.97 -5.57 -3.34
C THR A 45 -0.37 -5.22 -4.70
N THR A 46 0.37 -4.12 -4.81
CA THR A 46 1.04 -3.70 -6.04
C THR A 46 2.04 -4.77 -6.49
N ASP A 47 2.82 -5.31 -5.56
CA ASP A 47 3.81 -6.34 -5.83
C ASP A 47 3.14 -7.64 -6.30
N ASP A 48 2.08 -8.07 -5.64
CA ASP A 48 1.34 -9.28 -5.99
C ASP A 48 0.68 -9.17 -7.38
N ILE A 49 0.14 -8.01 -7.74
CA ILE A 49 -0.43 -7.77 -9.06
C ILE A 49 0.66 -7.84 -10.13
N SER A 50 1.80 -7.21 -9.90
CA SER A 50 2.93 -7.21 -10.81
C SER A 50 3.45 -8.62 -11.05
N ASP A 51 3.57 -9.42 -9.98
CA ASP A 51 4.01 -10.81 -10.07
C ASP A 51 3.02 -11.67 -10.85
N ALA A 52 1.72 -11.50 -10.61
CA ALA A 52 0.67 -12.23 -11.33
C ALA A 52 0.68 -11.92 -12.82
N GLU A 53 0.84 -10.65 -13.19
CA GLU A 53 0.93 -10.21 -14.59
C GLU A 53 2.17 -10.81 -15.27
N CYS A 54 3.28 -10.87 -14.57
CA CYS A 54 4.52 -11.46 -15.07
C CYS A 54 4.36 -12.96 -15.29
N ASP A 55 3.75 -13.68 -14.35
CA ASP A 55 3.49 -15.12 -14.44
C ASP A 55 2.60 -15.47 -15.64
N ILE A 56 1.58 -14.65 -15.90
CA ILE A 56 0.71 -14.83 -17.08
C ILE A 56 1.50 -14.64 -18.37
N ALA A 57 2.33 -13.61 -18.45
CA ALA A 57 3.14 -13.32 -19.63
C ALA A 57 4.10 -14.47 -19.97
N VAL A 58 4.65 -15.13 -18.95
CA VAL A 58 5.54 -16.28 -19.11
C VAL A 58 4.77 -17.55 -19.50
N GLY A 59 3.53 -17.70 -19.04
CA GLY A 59 2.71 -18.89 -19.26
C GLY A 59 2.27 -19.15 -20.69
N GLY A 60 2.08 -18.13 -21.51
CA GLY A 60 1.93 -18.18 -22.98
C GLY A 60 0.93 -19.18 -23.58
N LEU A 61 -0.25 -19.38 -23.01
CA LEU A 61 -1.19 -20.41 -23.47
C LEU A 61 -2.52 -19.82 -23.96
N ASN A 62 -3.17 -20.51 -24.90
CA ASN A 62 -4.41 -20.08 -25.55
C ASN A 62 -5.60 -19.91 -24.60
N PHE A 63 -5.60 -20.63 -23.50
CA PHE A 63 -6.70 -20.49 -22.54
C PHE A 63 -6.53 -19.26 -21.64
N LEU A 64 -5.42 -18.56 -21.72
CA LEU A 64 -5.17 -17.30 -21.05
C LEU A 64 -6.21 -16.22 -21.41
N ALA A 65 -6.79 -16.27 -22.60
CA ALA A 65 -7.79 -15.28 -23.01
C ALA A 65 -9.01 -15.26 -22.06
N LEU A 66 -9.45 -16.41 -21.57
CA LEU A 66 -10.55 -16.53 -20.61
C LEU A 66 -10.14 -16.12 -19.20
N VAL A 67 -8.92 -16.49 -18.81
CA VAL A 67 -8.36 -16.18 -17.49
C VAL A 67 -7.98 -14.71 -17.38
N GLN A 68 -7.46 -14.11 -18.47
CA GLN A 68 -7.05 -12.72 -18.51
C GLN A 68 -8.18 -11.75 -18.22
N GLY A 69 -9.39 -11.97 -18.74
CA GLY A 69 -10.54 -11.11 -18.50
C GLY A 69 -10.92 -11.09 -17.01
N GLU A 70 -10.95 -12.24 -16.39
CA GLU A 70 -11.25 -12.38 -14.96
C GLU A 70 -10.13 -11.80 -14.10
N MET A 71 -8.89 -12.06 -14.44
CA MET A 71 -7.73 -11.54 -13.71
C MET A 71 -7.61 -10.02 -13.86
N ALA A 72 -7.91 -9.47 -15.03
CA ALA A 72 -7.92 -8.02 -15.25
C ALA A 72 -8.95 -7.35 -14.34
N SER A 73 -10.13 -7.93 -14.21
CA SER A 73 -11.18 -7.43 -13.32
C SER A 73 -10.75 -7.48 -11.85
N ARG A 74 -10.16 -8.59 -11.44
CA ARG A 74 -9.63 -8.75 -10.08
C ARG A 74 -8.48 -7.80 -9.79
N ALA A 75 -7.58 -7.62 -10.75
CA ALA A 75 -6.47 -6.69 -10.63
C ALA A 75 -6.96 -5.25 -10.49
N HIS A 76 -7.97 -4.87 -11.27
CA HIS A 76 -8.58 -3.54 -11.18
C HIS A 76 -9.18 -3.30 -9.78
N ALA A 77 -9.97 -4.25 -9.28
CA ALA A 77 -10.55 -4.16 -7.94
C ALA A 77 -9.47 -4.09 -6.85
N ALA A 78 -8.42 -4.89 -6.98
CA ALA A 78 -7.30 -4.89 -6.04
C ALA A 78 -6.54 -3.56 -6.06
N ARG A 79 -6.32 -2.98 -7.24
CA ARG A 79 -5.68 -1.68 -7.38
C ARG A 79 -6.50 -0.58 -6.73
N GLN A 80 -7.80 -0.56 -6.94
CA GLN A 80 -8.69 0.42 -6.29
C GLN A 80 -8.63 0.29 -4.78
N HIS A 81 -8.69 -0.93 -4.27
CA HIS A 81 -8.62 -1.20 -2.84
C HIS A 81 -7.28 -0.73 -2.25
N ALA A 82 -6.19 -1.05 -2.93
CA ALA A 82 -4.85 -0.62 -2.52
C ALA A 82 -4.70 0.92 -2.56
N ALA A 83 -5.26 1.56 -3.58
CA ALA A 83 -5.27 3.03 -3.68
C ALA A 83 -6.04 3.66 -2.52
N ASP A 84 -7.15 3.08 -2.11
CA ASP A 84 -7.93 3.55 -0.96
C ASP A 84 -7.12 3.43 0.33
N PHE A 85 -6.39 2.34 0.52
CA PHE A 85 -5.48 2.19 1.66
C PHE A 85 -4.38 3.26 1.63
N ALA A 86 -3.78 3.52 0.48
CA ALA A 86 -2.74 4.54 0.35
C ALA A 86 -3.28 5.94 0.67
N ARG A 87 -4.47 6.27 0.18
CA ARG A 87 -5.12 7.57 0.48
C ARG A 87 -5.48 7.69 1.96
N SER A 88 -5.96 6.61 2.57
CA SER A 88 -6.24 6.57 4.00
C SER A 88 -4.96 6.81 4.80
N ALA A 89 -3.86 6.19 4.42
CA ALA A 89 -2.56 6.39 5.05
C ALA A 89 -2.11 7.85 4.98
N ILE A 90 -2.30 8.50 3.83
CA ILE A 90 -1.97 9.92 3.65
C ILE A 90 -2.77 10.78 4.62
N THR A 91 -4.07 10.56 4.72
CA THR A 91 -4.95 11.32 5.61
C THR A 91 -4.52 11.15 7.07
N ILE A 92 -4.25 9.93 7.49
CA ILE A 92 -3.83 9.64 8.87
C ILE A 92 -2.47 10.27 9.15
N ALA A 93 -1.51 10.08 8.23
CA ALA A 93 -0.14 10.56 8.41
C ALA A 93 -0.04 12.09 8.43
N LYS A 94 -0.86 12.78 7.64
CA LYS A 94 -0.92 14.26 7.66
C LYS A 94 -1.39 14.82 9.01
N ASN A 95 -2.17 14.05 9.75
CA ASN A 95 -2.67 14.45 11.06
C ASN A 95 -1.71 14.13 12.20
N LEU A 96 -0.58 13.49 11.93
CA LEU A 96 0.45 13.26 12.94
C LEU A 96 1.14 14.59 13.31
N PRO A 97 1.58 14.75 14.59
CA PRO A 97 2.08 16.02 15.07
C PRO A 97 3.41 16.41 14.42
N ASP A 98 3.59 17.71 14.25
CA ASP A 98 4.87 18.35 13.90
C ASP A 98 5.56 17.77 12.65
N GLY A 99 4.76 17.35 11.67
CA GLY A 99 5.31 16.80 10.43
C GLY A 99 5.92 15.42 10.57
N SER A 100 5.68 14.73 11.70
CA SER A 100 6.24 13.40 11.94
C SER A 100 5.76 12.34 10.95
N GLY A 101 4.64 12.57 10.28
CA GLY A 101 4.11 11.69 9.26
C GLY A 101 4.55 12.00 7.84
N ASP A 102 5.34 13.04 7.60
CA ASP A 102 5.69 13.50 6.26
C ASP A 102 6.38 12.44 5.41
N GLY A 103 7.24 11.63 6.01
CA GLY A 103 7.89 10.50 5.33
C GLY A 103 6.90 9.45 4.87
N LEU A 104 5.91 9.14 5.70
CA LEU A 104 4.84 8.20 5.35
C LEU A 104 3.95 8.77 4.24
N VAL A 105 3.64 10.06 4.29
CA VAL A 105 2.87 10.75 3.24
C VAL A 105 3.62 10.66 1.91
N ALA A 106 4.90 11.00 1.89
CA ALA A 106 5.72 10.95 0.69
C ALA A 106 5.77 9.54 0.09
N LEU A 107 5.88 8.52 0.93
CA LEU A 107 5.89 7.13 0.50
C LEU A 107 4.55 6.72 -0.09
N ALA A 108 3.45 7.01 0.60
CA ALA A 108 2.10 6.68 0.14
C ALA A 108 1.75 7.39 -1.18
N GLU A 109 2.15 8.63 -1.34
CA GLU A 109 1.92 9.41 -2.55
C GLU A 109 2.60 8.80 -3.79
N LYS A 110 3.66 8.02 -3.62
CA LYS A 110 4.30 7.32 -4.73
C LYS A 110 3.46 6.16 -5.25
N PHE A 111 2.66 5.52 -4.39
CA PHE A 111 1.83 4.38 -4.79
C PHE A 111 0.53 4.80 -5.47
N VAL A 112 -0.08 5.90 -5.06
CA VAL A 112 -1.37 6.34 -5.60
C VAL A 112 -1.35 6.48 -7.12
N PRO A 113 -0.39 7.23 -7.74
CA PRO A 113 -0.36 7.34 -9.20
C PRO A 113 -0.15 6.00 -9.91
N VAL A 114 0.71 5.15 -9.37
CA VAL A 114 0.99 3.82 -9.96
C VAL A 114 -0.27 2.96 -9.99
N LEU A 115 -1.06 3.00 -8.92
CA LEU A 115 -2.30 2.25 -8.82
C LEU A 115 -3.39 2.81 -9.72
N GLU A 116 -3.48 4.14 -9.85
CA GLU A 116 -4.48 4.82 -10.68
C GLU A 116 -4.21 4.70 -12.18
N ILE A 117 -2.95 4.66 -12.60
CA ILE A 117 -2.57 4.49 -14.02
C ILE A 117 -3.17 3.21 -14.59
N GLY A 118 -3.26 2.14 -13.78
CA GLY A 118 -3.90 0.90 -14.17
C GLY A 118 -5.39 1.04 -14.50
N GLU A 119 -6.06 2.07 -14.00
CA GLU A 119 -7.46 2.36 -14.27
C GLU A 119 -7.66 3.10 -15.60
N ALA A 120 -6.68 3.91 -16.00
CA ALA A 120 -6.77 4.72 -17.21
C ALA A 120 -6.49 3.92 -18.49
N ALA A 121 -5.93 2.74 -18.34
CA ALA A 121 -5.66 1.84 -19.46
C ALA A 121 -6.82 0.89 -19.69
#